data_e1a9da9ddb1ba8fda50d91134c6d0b59
#
_entry.id   e1a9da9ddb1ba8fda50d91134c6d0b59
#
_cell.length_a   1.000
_cell.length_b   1.000
_cell.length_c   1.000
_cell.angle_alpha   90.00
_cell.angle_beta   90.00
_cell.angle_gamma   90.00
#
_symmetry.space_group_name_H-M   'P 1'
#
loop_
_entity.id
_entity.type
_entity.pdbx_description
1 polymer ?
#
loop_
_entity_poly.entity_id
_entity_poly.type
_entity_poly.pdbx_seq_one_letter_code
_entity_poly.pdbx_strand_id
1 'polypeptide(L)'
;MFKVGKEFHLLHVVSDLDTVDGWYDEVFAVRRFVRNTMKVAMRKASLVLIGDFVMEPAQPIRRAPGWEKSALGKFYTRYGQHFHSIAWYVDDLDETCARLSERKIRLFDMVGNAVTQPSRNDGAVWTHPQDTHAAFEFAAVPKFFIDPRLQPGWSTSFARDEHPLGVERASHLTMLFRDLKEARKVYEQALGAIAIHEEETPGRKRSVFYAVGEDTVIEAAQPLSPTSPEGLEMERAGEGIYSVTFKTKDLKRASEHLRSKGQRVVDDEGAMVIDREDAFGMVLGFTERAIPNDPR
;
A
#
# COMPACT_ATOMS: atom_id res chain seq x y z
N MET A 1 -4.66 15.60 19.30
CA MET A 1 -4.90 14.12 19.26
C MET A 1 -4.28 13.63 17.98
N PHE A 2 -3.33 12.71 18.04
CA PHE A 2 -2.72 12.10 16.85
C PHE A 2 -3.80 11.58 15.90
N LYS A 3 -3.78 12.05 14.66
CA LYS A 3 -4.75 11.70 13.62
C LYS A 3 -4.01 11.27 12.38
N VAL A 4 -4.24 10.04 11.94
CA VAL A 4 -3.84 9.57 10.62
C VAL A 4 -4.79 10.18 9.59
N GLY A 5 -4.24 10.84 8.60
CA GLY A 5 -5.00 11.47 7.52
C GLY A 5 -5.26 10.54 6.34
N LYS A 6 -5.22 11.09 5.13
CA LYS A 6 -5.36 10.32 3.88
C LYS A 6 -4.16 9.44 3.64
N GLU A 7 -4.39 8.30 2.98
CA GLU A 7 -3.32 7.53 2.37
C GLU A 7 -2.50 8.46 1.47
N PHE A 8 -1.16 8.39 1.62
CA PHE A 8 -0.26 9.16 0.78
C PHE A 8 0.21 8.32 -0.41
N HIS A 9 0.72 7.13 -0.18
CA HIS A 9 1.06 6.16 -1.23
C HIS A 9 1.28 4.75 -0.67
N LEU A 10 1.10 3.76 -1.55
CA LEU A 10 1.58 2.39 -1.37
C LEU A 10 2.83 2.18 -2.22
N LEU A 11 3.98 1.94 -1.57
CA LEU A 11 5.25 1.76 -2.26
C LEU A 11 5.36 0.34 -2.84
N HIS A 12 5.52 0.27 -4.16
CA HIS A 12 5.76 -0.94 -4.93
C HIS A 12 7.19 -0.95 -5.45
N VAL A 13 8.03 -1.84 -4.93
CA VAL A 13 9.41 -1.99 -5.36
C VAL A 13 9.46 -2.71 -6.69
N VAL A 14 10.13 -2.12 -7.69
CA VAL A 14 10.17 -2.62 -9.07
C VAL A 14 11.60 -2.75 -9.59
N SER A 15 11.78 -3.60 -10.59
CA SER A 15 13.09 -3.80 -11.26
C SER A 15 13.39 -2.71 -12.30
N ASP A 16 12.38 -2.23 -12.99
CA ASP A 16 12.46 -1.21 -14.03
C ASP A 16 11.24 -0.30 -14.00
N LEU A 17 11.50 0.98 -13.68
CA LEU A 17 10.43 1.97 -13.50
C LEU A 17 9.77 2.34 -14.82
N ASP A 18 10.53 2.39 -15.93
CA ASP A 18 9.97 2.80 -17.22
C ASP A 18 8.96 1.77 -17.74
N THR A 19 9.31 0.49 -17.61
CA THR A 19 8.41 -0.62 -17.96
C THR A 19 7.14 -0.61 -17.11
N VAL A 20 7.28 -0.43 -15.81
CA VAL A 20 6.14 -0.45 -14.89
C VAL A 20 5.27 0.80 -15.03
N ASP A 21 5.86 1.96 -15.25
CA ASP A 21 5.11 3.19 -15.56
C ASP A 21 4.27 3.03 -16.84
N GLY A 22 4.85 2.42 -17.89
CA GLY A 22 4.10 2.11 -19.13
C GLY A 22 2.95 1.14 -18.91
N TRP A 23 3.15 0.13 -18.07
CA TRP A 23 2.09 -0.81 -17.69
C TRP A 23 0.95 -0.14 -16.92
N TYR A 24 1.27 0.74 -15.96
CA TYR A 24 0.25 1.52 -15.25
C TYR A 24 -0.56 2.41 -16.20
N ASP A 25 0.11 3.06 -17.16
CA ASP A 25 -0.56 3.90 -18.16
C ASP A 25 -1.49 3.07 -19.06
N GLU A 26 -1.04 1.88 -19.50
CA GLU A 26 -1.81 1.03 -20.40
C GLU A 26 -2.99 0.34 -19.74
N VAL A 27 -2.83 -0.14 -18.51
CA VAL A 27 -3.85 -0.95 -17.82
C VAL A 27 -4.87 -0.06 -17.10
N PHE A 28 -4.40 1.02 -16.46
CA PHE A 28 -5.22 1.84 -15.55
C PHE A 28 -5.48 3.26 -16.06
N ALA A 29 -4.81 3.67 -17.15
CA ALA A 29 -4.82 5.06 -17.62
C ALA A 29 -4.58 6.08 -16.49
N VAL A 30 -3.53 5.81 -15.70
CA VAL A 30 -3.24 6.54 -14.46
C VAL A 30 -2.93 8.02 -14.68
N ARG A 31 -3.22 8.84 -13.68
CA ARG A 31 -2.68 10.19 -13.59
C ARG A 31 -1.35 10.15 -12.83
N ARG A 32 -0.23 10.24 -13.56
CA ARG A 32 1.09 10.43 -12.97
C ARG A 32 1.29 11.89 -12.62
N PHE A 33 1.58 12.21 -11.36
CA PHE A 33 1.75 13.59 -10.90
C PHE A 33 3.13 13.88 -10.31
N VAL A 34 3.93 12.84 -10.02
CA VAL A 34 5.33 12.96 -9.65
C VAL A 34 6.14 11.91 -10.40
N ARG A 35 7.32 12.29 -10.86
CA ARG A 35 8.37 11.36 -11.27
C ARG A 35 9.71 11.99 -10.90
N ASN A 36 10.48 11.30 -10.05
CA ASN A 36 11.72 11.86 -9.54
C ASN A 36 12.84 10.82 -9.38
N THR A 37 14.03 11.34 -9.11
CA THR A 37 15.21 10.56 -8.73
C THR A 37 15.73 11.09 -7.41
N MET A 38 15.64 10.28 -6.36
CA MET A 38 16.12 10.62 -5.02
C MET A 38 17.47 9.95 -4.79
N LYS A 39 18.54 10.70 -5.04
CA LYS A 39 19.91 10.18 -4.91
C LYS A 39 20.24 9.74 -3.48
N VAL A 40 19.78 10.46 -2.46
CA VAL A 40 20.00 10.15 -1.04
C VAL A 40 19.37 8.82 -0.66
N ALA A 41 18.18 8.52 -1.17
CA ALA A 41 17.48 7.24 -0.97
C ALA A 41 17.86 6.17 -2.02
N MET A 42 18.76 6.50 -2.96
CA MET A 42 19.22 5.64 -4.06
C MET A 42 18.06 5.00 -4.85
N ARG A 43 17.00 5.79 -5.14
CA ARG A 43 15.82 5.31 -5.87
C ARG A 43 15.34 6.30 -6.94
N LYS A 44 14.68 5.75 -7.95
CA LYS A 44 13.78 6.47 -8.86
C LYS A 44 12.35 6.06 -8.50
N ALA A 45 11.40 6.97 -8.57
CA ALA A 45 10.01 6.66 -8.28
C ALA A 45 9.05 7.55 -9.08
N SER A 46 7.83 7.05 -9.24
CA SER A 46 6.68 7.79 -9.72
C SER A 46 5.57 7.76 -8.68
N LEU A 47 4.71 8.78 -8.64
CA LEU A 47 3.43 8.73 -7.92
C LEU A 47 2.32 8.73 -8.97
N VAL A 48 1.51 7.67 -8.96
CA VAL A 48 0.42 7.45 -9.92
C VAL A 48 -0.89 7.21 -9.19
N LEU A 49 -2.00 7.76 -9.72
CA LEU A 49 -3.33 7.60 -9.17
C LEU A 49 -4.11 6.52 -9.90
N ILE A 50 -4.62 5.54 -9.16
CA ILE A 50 -5.63 4.57 -9.60
C ILE A 50 -6.91 4.89 -8.81
N GLY A 51 -7.86 5.54 -9.45
CA GLY A 51 -9.02 6.08 -8.74
C GLY A 51 -8.60 7.11 -7.70
N ASP A 52 -8.86 6.83 -6.42
CA ASP A 52 -8.51 7.66 -5.26
C ASP A 52 -7.20 7.25 -4.57
N PHE A 53 -6.55 6.21 -5.04
CA PHE A 53 -5.42 5.57 -4.38
C PHE A 53 -4.10 5.85 -5.09
N VAL A 54 -3.05 6.19 -4.34
CA VAL A 54 -1.73 6.47 -4.90
C VAL A 54 -0.82 5.26 -4.79
N MET A 55 -0.29 4.84 -5.93
CA MET A 55 0.78 3.86 -6.00
C MET A 55 2.12 4.58 -6.21
N GLU A 56 3.17 4.14 -5.51
CA GLU A 56 4.54 4.58 -5.72
C GLU A 56 5.40 3.44 -6.28
N PRO A 57 5.40 3.18 -7.61
CA PRO A 57 6.42 2.31 -8.17
C PRO A 57 7.80 2.94 -7.97
N ALA A 58 8.71 2.18 -7.33
CA ALA A 58 10.04 2.66 -6.95
C ALA A 58 11.14 1.66 -7.32
N GLN A 59 12.09 2.13 -8.13
CA GLN A 59 13.23 1.36 -8.61
C GLN A 59 14.49 1.71 -7.83
N PRO A 60 15.21 0.74 -7.22
CA PRO A 60 16.56 0.97 -6.68
C PRO A 60 17.54 1.36 -7.78
N ILE A 61 18.40 2.37 -7.53
CA ILE A 61 19.45 2.77 -8.48
C ILE A 61 20.62 1.78 -8.36
N ARG A 62 20.49 0.61 -8.96
CA ARG A 62 21.43 -0.51 -8.86
C ARG A 62 22.86 -0.22 -9.34
N ARG A 63 23.06 0.88 -10.09
CA ARG A 63 24.39 1.34 -10.52
C ARG A 63 25.06 2.25 -9.48
N ALA A 64 24.34 2.71 -8.45
CA ALA A 64 24.92 3.53 -7.40
C ALA A 64 25.75 2.65 -6.46
N PRO A 65 26.99 3.03 -6.12
CA PRO A 65 27.79 2.29 -5.14
C PRO A 65 27.06 2.17 -3.80
N GLY A 66 26.95 0.95 -3.26
CA GLY A 66 26.31 0.69 -1.97
C GLY A 66 24.77 0.68 -2.00
N TRP A 67 24.15 0.65 -3.17
CA TRP A 67 22.69 0.59 -3.30
C TRP A 67 22.06 -0.58 -2.52
N GLU A 68 22.75 -1.73 -2.43
CA GLU A 68 22.28 -2.92 -1.68
C GLU A 68 22.17 -2.66 -0.17
N LYS A 69 22.84 -1.62 0.34
CA LYS A 69 22.81 -1.22 1.74
C LYS A 69 21.67 -0.25 2.06
N SER A 70 21.07 0.38 1.04
CA SER A 70 19.89 1.22 1.22
C SER A 70 18.69 0.38 1.67
N ALA A 71 17.67 1.01 2.27
CA ALA A 71 16.47 0.33 2.71
C ALA A 71 15.80 -0.41 1.54
N LEU A 72 15.60 0.28 0.41
CA LEU A 72 14.99 -0.28 -0.78
C LEU A 72 15.86 -1.36 -1.44
N GLY A 73 17.19 -1.18 -1.42
CA GLY A 73 18.13 -2.15 -1.97
C GLY A 73 18.14 -3.46 -1.19
N LYS A 74 18.14 -3.40 0.15
CA LYS A 74 18.02 -4.57 1.02
C LYS A 74 16.71 -5.31 0.77
N PHE A 75 15.61 -4.57 0.67
CA PHE A 75 14.30 -5.14 0.41
C PHE A 75 14.26 -5.84 -0.96
N TYR A 76 14.68 -5.14 -2.02
CA TYR A 76 14.72 -5.71 -3.38
C TYR A 76 15.59 -6.96 -3.47
N THR A 77 16.76 -6.97 -2.82
CA THR A 77 17.67 -8.13 -2.80
C THR A 77 17.01 -9.35 -2.14
N ARG A 78 16.16 -9.12 -1.13
CA ARG A 78 15.51 -10.20 -0.38
C ARG A 78 14.23 -10.70 -1.04
N TYR A 79 13.37 -9.79 -1.52
CA TYR A 79 12.01 -10.09 -1.94
C TYR A 79 11.77 -9.91 -3.45
N GLY A 80 12.69 -9.24 -4.17
CA GLY A 80 12.45 -8.82 -5.54
C GLY A 80 11.40 -7.72 -5.64
N GLN A 81 10.58 -7.80 -6.68
CA GLN A 81 9.45 -6.89 -6.87
C GLN A 81 8.31 -7.26 -5.91
N HIS A 82 7.88 -6.29 -5.11
CA HIS A 82 6.87 -6.51 -4.06
C HIS A 82 6.42 -5.19 -3.43
N PHE A 83 5.31 -5.20 -2.66
CA PHE A 83 4.93 -4.08 -1.79
C PHE A 83 5.90 -3.94 -0.62
N HIS A 84 6.28 -2.71 -0.30
CA HIS A 84 7.28 -2.40 0.72
C HIS A 84 6.68 -1.68 1.93
N SER A 85 5.98 -0.60 1.70
CA SER A 85 5.48 0.30 2.75
C SER A 85 4.20 0.99 2.32
N ILE A 86 3.39 1.37 3.29
CA ILE A 86 2.25 2.27 3.09
C ILE A 86 2.50 3.56 3.84
N ALA A 87 2.08 4.68 3.25
CA ALA A 87 2.24 6.01 3.78
C ALA A 87 0.90 6.71 4.02
N TRP A 88 0.85 7.54 5.04
CA TRP A 88 -0.27 8.42 5.33
C TRP A 88 0.20 9.85 5.61
N TYR A 89 -0.59 10.81 5.22
CA TYR A 89 -0.42 12.17 5.70
C TYR A 89 -0.78 12.27 7.18
N VAL A 90 -0.06 13.15 7.88
CA VAL A 90 -0.36 13.52 9.28
C VAL A 90 -0.28 15.04 9.43
N ASP A 91 -1.10 15.57 10.32
CA ASP A 91 -1.14 17.01 10.57
C ASP A 91 0.09 17.48 11.37
N ASP A 92 0.59 16.63 12.29
CA ASP A 92 1.69 16.94 13.20
C ASP A 92 2.63 15.74 13.34
N LEU A 93 3.83 15.86 12.74
CA LEU A 93 4.86 14.82 12.80
C LEU A 93 5.51 14.71 14.18
N ASP A 94 5.63 15.82 14.94
CA ASP A 94 6.21 15.80 16.29
C ASP A 94 5.28 15.04 17.23
N GLU A 95 3.97 15.31 17.18
CA GLU A 95 2.98 14.54 17.92
C GLU A 95 2.95 13.07 17.49
N THR A 96 3.05 12.80 16.19
CA THR A 96 3.09 11.43 15.63
C THR A 96 4.28 10.65 16.22
N CYS A 97 5.47 11.25 16.19
CA CYS A 97 6.68 10.63 16.76
C CYS A 97 6.55 10.38 18.25
N ALA A 98 6.06 11.36 19.01
CA ALA A 98 5.86 11.21 20.45
C ALA A 98 4.90 10.06 20.76
N ARG A 99 3.76 10.00 20.09
CA ARG A 99 2.74 8.95 20.28
C ARG A 99 3.22 7.55 19.93
N LEU A 100 3.90 7.39 18.80
CA LEU A 100 4.43 6.10 18.39
C LEU A 100 5.55 5.65 19.32
N SER A 101 6.42 6.57 19.76
CA SER A 101 7.49 6.28 20.73
C SER A 101 6.95 5.87 22.10
N GLU A 102 5.90 6.53 22.61
CA GLU A 102 5.19 6.12 23.85
C GLU A 102 4.70 4.68 23.77
N ARG A 103 4.34 4.21 22.58
CA ARG A 103 3.91 2.83 22.29
C ARG A 103 5.04 1.88 21.95
N LYS A 104 6.29 2.34 22.13
CA LYS A 104 7.53 1.58 21.91
C LYS A 104 7.72 1.15 20.44
N ILE A 105 7.14 1.88 19.49
CA ILE A 105 7.37 1.70 18.07
C ILE A 105 8.62 2.50 17.70
N ARG A 106 9.61 1.80 17.15
CA ARG A 106 10.87 2.41 16.69
C ARG A 106 10.63 3.19 15.41
N LEU A 107 11.23 4.38 15.34
CA LEU A 107 11.09 5.29 14.20
C LEU A 107 12.44 5.52 13.53
N PHE A 108 12.39 5.72 12.21
CA PHE A 108 13.55 5.92 11.36
C PHE A 108 13.32 7.07 10.38
N ASP A 109 14.42 7.72 9.98
CA ASP A 109 14.44 8.65 8.86
C ASP A 109 14.54 7.92 7.50
N MET A 110 14.52 8.67 6.41
CA MET A 110 14.58 8.17 5.03
C MET A 110 15.83 7.32 4.74
N VAL A 111 16.93 7.54 5.45
CA VAL A 111 18.19 6.81 5.24
C VAL A 111 18.42 5.70 6.27
N GLY A 112 17.47 5.50 7.19
CA GLY A 112 17.46 4.39 8.14
C GLY A 112 18.16 4.69 9.47
N ASN A 113 18.39 5.97 9.82
CA ASN A 113 18.84 6.32 11.17
C ASN A 113 17.64 6.34 12.12
N ALA A 114 17.86 5.83 13.34
CA ALA A 114 16.84 5.91 14.37
C ALA A 114 16.57 7.37 14.77
N VAL A 115 15.29 7.73 14.85
CA VAL A 115 14.87 9.08 15.24
C VAL A 115 13.89 9.01 16.42
N THR A 116 14.00 9.98 17.31
CA THR A 116 13.05 10.20 18.41
C THR A 116 12.14 11.39 18.14
N GLN A 117 12.56 12.26 17.22
CA GLN A 117 11.80 13.40 16.73
C GLN A 117 12.08 13.55 15.22
N PRO A 118 11.09 13.99 14.41
CA PRO A 118 11.31 14.18 12.99
C PRO A 118 12.42 15.21 12.76
N SER A 119 13.30 14.91 11.81
CA SER A 119 14.18 15.91 11.27
C SER A 119 13.29 16.97 10.58
N ARG A 120 13.56 18.26 10.86
CA ARG A 120 12.83 19.35 10.20
C ARG A 120 12.98 19.35 8.68
N ASN A 121 13.90 18.56 8.15
CA ASN A 121 14.22 18.49 6.72
C ASN A 121 13.59 17.29 6.02
N ASP A 122 13.21 16.22 6.73
CA ASP A 122 12.78 14.98 6.09
C ASP A 122 11.28 14.94 5.79
N GLY A 123 10.48 15.68 6.55
CA GLY A 123 9.01 15.76 6.33
C GLY A 123 8.26 14.46 6.50
N ALA A 124 8.95 13.36 6.89
CA ALA A 124 8.38 12.03 7.09
C ALA A 124 9.20 11.21 8.08
N VAL A 125 8.55 10.20 8.68
CA VAL A 125 9.17 9.17 9.52
C VAL A 125 8.62 7.80 9.19
N TRP A 126 9.43 6.76 9.37
CA TRP A 126 9.07 5.36 9.09
C TRP A 126 9.10 4.53 10.35
N THR A 127 8.13 3.64 10.52
CA THR A 127 8.16 2.65 11.59
C THR A 127 9.10 1.50 11.24
N HIS A 128 9.64 0.83 12.27
CA HIS A 128 10.41 -0.39 12.06
C HIS A 128 9.47 -1.58 11.74
N PRO A 129 9.72 -2.33 10.64
CA PRO A 129 8.82 -3.42 10.24
C PRO A 129 8.63 -4.53 11.29
N GLN A 130 9.56 -4.73 12.20
CA GLN A 130 9.38 -5.69 13.32
C GLN A 130 8.35 -5.23 14.36
N ASP A 131 8.02 -3.93 14.39
CA ASP A 131 7.07 -3.38 15.36
C ASP A 131 5.68 -3.22 14.77
N THR A 132 5.59 -3.09 13.42
CA THR A 132 4.35 -2.83 12.69
C THR A 132 4.08 -3.82 11.55
N HIS A 133 4.91 -4.88 11.42
CA HIS A 133 4.84 -5.95 10.42
C HIS A 133 5.01 -5.50 8.95
N ALA A 134 5.07 -4.20 8.70
CA ALA A 134 5.53 -3.54 7.48
C ALA A 134 6.08 -2.16 7.84
N ALA A 135 6.82 -1.51 6.96
CA ALA A 135 7.19 -0.13 7.16
C ALA A 135 5.96 0.77 6.93
N PHE A 136 5.56 1.52 7.95
CA PHE A 136 4.55 2.58 7.84
C PHE A 136 5.26 3.92 7.77
N GLU A 137 4.93 4.71 6.78
CA GLU A 137 5.42 6.07 6.62
C GLU A 137 4.35 7.06 7.11
N PHE A 138 4.76 8.02 7.91
CA PHE A 138 3.93 9.16 8.28
C PHE A 138 4.58 10.42 7.77
N ALA A 139 3.88 11.15 6.90
CA ALA A 139 4.43 12.29 6.19
C ALA A 139 3.58 13.55 6.41
N ALA A 140 4.24 14.70 6.58
CA ALA A 140 3.57 15.98 6.41
C ALA A 140 3.21 16.19 4.94
N VAL A 141 2.11 16.91 4.67
CA VAL A 141 1.74 17.26 3.29
C VAL A 141 2.91 18.02 2.62
N PRO A 142 3.47 17.48 1.54
CA PRO A 142 4.66 18.04 0.93
C PRO A 142 4.39 19.40 0.27
N LYS A 143 5.40 20.29 0.30
CA LYS A 143 5.33 21.61 -0.33
C LYS A 143 5.97 21.65 -1.71
N PHE A 144 6.71 20.61 -2.10
CA PHE A 144 7.50 20.57 -3.34
C PHE A 144 6.80 19.87 -4.51
N PHE A 145 5.64 19.26 -4.27
CA PHE A 145 4.71 18.79 -5.30
C PHE A 145 3.27 18.91 -4.78
N ILE A 146 2.31 18.80 -5.70
CA ILE A 146 0.90 18.92 -5.38
C ILE A 146 0.25 17.54 -5.56
N ASP A 147 -0.31 16.99 -4.47
CA ASP A 147 -1.20 15.82 -4.57
C ASP A 147 -2.54 16.29 -5.16
N PRO A 148 -2.95 15.77 -6.33
CA PRO A 148 -4.19 16.19 -6.96
C PRO A 148 -5.43 15.99 -6.07
N ARG A 149 -5.42 14.99 -5.19
CA ARG A 149 -6.55 14.66 -4.30
C ARG A 149 -6.81 15.73 -3.24
N LEU A 150 -5.79 16.56 -2.94
CA LEU A 150 -5.89 17.66 -1.98
C LEU A 150 -6.32 18.98 -2.66
N GLN A 151 -6.58 18.98 -3.98
CA GLN A 151 -6.94 20.17 -4.71
C GLN A 151 -8.46 20.33 -4.86
N PRO A 152 -8.98 21.57 -4.82
CA PRO A 152 -10.39 21.83 -5.11
C PRO A 152 -10.79 21.28 -6.49
N GLY A 153 -11.97 20.63 -6.54
CA GLY A 153 -12.51 20.09 -7.80
C GLY A 153 -11.93 18.75 -8.23
N TRP A 154 -11.04 18.14 -7.44
CA TRP A 154 -10.61 16.78 -7.72
C TRP A 154 -11.76 15.78 -7.60
N SER A 155 -11.79 14.80 -8.51
CA SER A 155 -12.77 13.73 -8.48
C SER A 155 -12.22 12.45 -9.12
N THR A 156 -12.82 11.32 -8.75
CA THR A 156 -12.54 10.00 -9.34
C THR A 156 -13.41 9.69 -10.57
N SER A 157 -14.17 10.66 -11.08
CA SER A 157 -15.18 10.41 -12.11
C SER A 157 -14.65 9.70 -13.36
N PHE A 158 -13.46 10.07 -13.83
CA PHE A 158 -12.84 9.37 -14.96
C PHE A 158 -12.63 7.88 -14.69
N ALA A 159 -11.96 7.55 -13.58
CA ALA A 159 -11.67 6.15 -13.22
C ALA A 159 -12.94 5.34 -12.97
N ARG A 160 -13.95 5.98 -12.36
CA ARG A 160 -15.21 5.36 -11.97
C ARG A 160 -16.20 5.21 -13.12
N ASP A 161 -16.35 6.22 -13.97
CA ASP A 161 -17.47 6.33 -14.91
C ASP A 161 -17.04 6.13 -16.37
N GLU A 162 -15.81 6.50 -16.72
CA GLU A 162 -15.32 6.48 -18.11
C GLU A 162 -14.37 5.32 -18.37
N HIS A 163 -13.42 5.06 -17.45
CA HIS A 163 -12.45 3.98 -17.62
C HIS A 163 -13.12 2.60 -17.50
N PRO A 164 -12.74 1.61 -18.35
CA PRO A 164 -13.39 0.28 -18.35
C PRO A 164 -13.29 -0.48 -17.02
N LEU A 165 -12.23 -0.28 -16.23
CA LEU A 165 -12.13 -0.88 -14.91
C LEU A 165 -13.20 -0.40 -13.93
N GLY A 166 -13.76 0.79 -14.12
CA GLY A 166 -14.81 1.35 -13.28
C GLY A 166 -14.41 1.45 -11.79
N VAL A 167 -13.14 1.79 -11.51
CA VAL A 167 -12.63 1.86 -10.14
C VAL A 167 -13.32 2.98 -9.38
N GLU A 168 -14.06 2.62 -8.34
CA GLU A 168 -14.73 3.56 -7.43
C GLU A 168 -13.75 4.10 -6.39
N ARG A 169 -13.00 3.19 -5.77
CA ARG A 169 -11.98 3.47 -4.74
C ARG A 169 -11.09 2.25 -4.49
N ALA A 170 -10.00 2.42 -3.72
CA ALA A 170 -9.37 1.29 -3.08
C ALA A 170 -10.33 0.71 -2.03
N SER A 171 -10.69 -0.56 -2.15
CA SER A 171 -11.53 -1.26 -1.18
C SER A 171 -10.75 -1.47 0.11
N HIS A 172 -9.63 -2.16 0.04
CA HIS A 172 -8.77 -2.43 1.18
C HIS A 172 -7.35 -2.83 0.74
N LEU A 173 -6.42 -2.66 1.67
CA LEU A 173 -5.12 -3.32 1.66
C LEU A 173 -5.19 -4.57 2.53
N THR A 174 -4.63 -5.70 2.05
CA THR A 174 -4.45 -6.90 2.89
C THR A 174 -3.04 -6.94 3.44
N MET A 175 -2.93 -7.05 4.76
CA MET A 175 -1.67 -7.35 5.45
C MET A 175 -1.75 -8.69 6.15
N LEU A 176 -0.71 -9.51 6.00
CA LEU A 176 -0.63 -10.84 6.59
C LEU A 176 -0.02 -10.79 7.98
N PHE A 177 -0.66 -11.50 8.90
CA PHE A 177 -0.25 -11.68 10.29
C PHE A 177 -0.27 -13.16 10.66
N ARG A 178 0.68 -13.61 11.48
CA ARG A 178 0.66 -14.95 12.10
C ARG A 178 -0.36 -15.02 13.23
N ASP A 179 -0.59 -13.90 13.90
CA ASP A 179 -1.58 -13.78 14.99
C ASP A 179 -2.28 -12.41 14.89
N LEU A 180 -3.59 -12.42 14.76
CA LEU A 180 -4.41 -11.19 14.71
C LEU A 180 -4.36 -10.35 15.99
N LYS A 181 -3.86 -10.91 17.11
CA LYS A 181 -3.59 -10.12 18.32
C LYS A 181 -2.50 -9.07 18.08
N GLU A 182 -1.50 -9.38 17.25
CA GLU A 182 -0.46 -8.42 16.89
C GLU A 182 -1.03 -7.32 15.99
N ALA A 183 -1.92 -7.67 15.05
CA ALA A 183 -2.65 -6.68 14.26
C ALA A 183 -3.46 -5.70 15.14
N ARG A 184 -4.15 -6.19 16.18
CA ARG A 184 -4.88 -5.34 17.14
C ARG A 184 -3.95 -4.37 17.87
N LYS A 185 -2.76 -4.80 18.28
CA LYS A 185 -1.78 -3.91 18.92
C LYS A 185 -1.36 -2.77 17.98
N VAL A 186 -1.11 -3.09 16.72
CA VAL A 186 -0.71 -2.10 15.72
C VAL A 186 -1.87 -1.16 15.40
N TYR A 187 -3.01 -1.69 14.95
CA TYR A 187 -4.08 -0.85 14.41
C TYR A 187 -4.89 -0.15 15.50
N GLU A 188 -5.40 -0.88 16.49
CA GLU A 188 -6.25 -0.29 17.53
C GLU A 188 -5.43 0.50 18.55
N GLN A 189 -4.35 -0.11 19.08
CA GLN A 189 -3.61 0.50 20.18
C GLN A 189 -2.60 1.54 19.72
N ALA A 190 -1.88 1.29 18.61
CA ALA A 190 -0.86 2.22 18.15
C ALA A 190 -1.43 3.30 17.22
N LEU A 191 -2.28 2.97 16.26
CA LEU A 191 -2.80 3.91 15.29
C LEU A 191 -4.17 4.49 15.68
N GLY A 192 -4.88 3.89 16.65
CA GLY A 192 -6.23 4.31 17.03
C GLY A 192 -7.26 4.01 15.95
N ALA A 193 -7.00 3.01 15.10
CA ALA A 193 -7.92 2.55 14.07
C ALA A 193 -9.12 1.83 14.67
N ILE A 194 -10.22 1.80 13.95
CA ILE A 194 -11.47 1.17 14.37
C ILE A 194 -11.66 -0.14 13.61
N ALA A 195 -11.84 -1.25 14.35
CA ALA A 195 -12.28 -2.50 13.75
C ALA A 195 -13.74 -2.36 13.28
N ILE A 196 -13.97 -2.54 11.99
CA ILE A 196 -15.27 -2.33 11.35
C ILE A 196 -15.97 -3.63 10.96
N HIS A 197 -15.20 -4.69 10.69
CA HIS A 197 -15.73 -6.00 10.29
C HIS A 197 -14.76 -7.12 10.64
N GLU A 198 -15.28 -8.29 10.95
CA GLU A 198 -14.52 -9.54 11.10
C GLU A 198 -15.16 -10.61 10.22
N GLU A 199 -14.35 -11.42 9.54
CA GLU A 199 -14.84 -12.55 8.76
C GLU A 199 -13.84 -13.70 8.76
N GLU A 200 -14.35 -14.89 8.49
CA GLU A 200 -13.53 -16.08 8.28
C GLU A 200 -13.95 -16.77 6.98
N THR A 201 -12.97 -17.00 6.11
CA THR A 201 -13.11 -17.90 4.97
C THR A 201 -12.59 -19.28 5.40
N PRO A 202 -13.48 -20.26 5.60
CA PRO A 202 -13.09 -21.56 6.15
C PRO A 202 -11.97 -22.22 5.36
N GLY A 203 -10.92 -22.67 6.05
CA GLY A 203 -9.77 -23.34 5.45
C GLY A 203 -8.84 -22.43 4.67
N ARG A 204 -9.08 -21.11 4.63
CA ARG A 204 -8.26 -20.13 3.93
C ARG A 204 -7.65 -19.09 4.86
N LYS A 205 -8.48 -18.20 5.42
CA LYS A 205 -8.01 -17.10 6.27
C LYS A 205 -9.06 -16.64 7.27
N ARG A 206 -8.61 -16.00 8.35
CA ARG A 206 -9.43 -15.17 9.24
C ARG A 206 -8.98 -13.74 9.12
N SER A 207 -9.91 -12.80 9.07
CA SER A 207 -9.64 -11.40 8.80
C SER A 207 -10.35 -10.45 9.76
N VAL A 208 -9.68 -9.35 10.11
CA VAL A 208 -10.26 -8.19 10.76
C VAL A 208 -9.99 -6.98 9.88
N PHE A 209 -11.03 -6.21 9.57
CA PHE A 209 -10.93 -4.99 8.78
C PHE A 209 -10.89 -3.78 9.70
N TYR A 210 -9.91 -2.92 9.47
CA TYR A 210 -9.69 -1.69 10.25
C TYR A 210 -9.85 -0.47 9.37
N ALA A 211 -10.69 0.48 9.78
CA ALA A 211 -10.67 1.82 9.21
C ALA A 211 -9.46 2.59 9.80
N VAL A 212 -8.53 2.97 8.95
CA VAL A 212 -7.30 3.66 9.30
C VAL A 212 -7.29 5.03 8.63
N GLY A 213 -7.16 6.08 9.43
CA GLY A 213 -7.13 7.43 8.89
C GLY A 213 -8.46 7.86 8.26
N GLU A 214 -8.36 8.62 7.16
CA GLU A 214 -9.53 9.23 6.53
C GLU A 214 -10.13 8.37 5.41
N ASP A 215 -9.31 7.57 4.72
CA ASP A 215 -9.70 6.92 3.46
C ASP A 215 -9.14 5.50 3.27
N THR A 216 -8.48 4.93 4.27
CA THR A 216 -7.85 3.61 4.15
C THR A 216 -8.62 2.57 4.96
N VAL A 217 -8.84 1.39 4.37
CA VAL A 217 -9.20 0.18 5.10
C VAL A 217 -8.09 -0.84 4.95
N ILE A 218 -7.67 -1.41 6.09
CA ILE A 218 -6.69 -2.50 6.15
C ILE A 218 -7.40 -3.78 6.55
N GLU A 219 -7.29 -4.81 5.73
CA GLU A 219 -7.60 -6.18 6.11
C GLU A 219 -6.36 -6.78 6.78
N ALA A 220 -6.41 -7.01 8.08
CA ALA A 220 -5.44 -7.86 8.75
C ALA A 220 -5.88 -9.30 8.59
N ALA A 221 -5.11 -10.11 7.86
CA ALA A 221 -5.47 -11.48 7.52
C ALA A 221 -4.48 -12.49 8.13
N GLN A 222 -5.04 -13.49 8.83
CA GLN A 222 -4.30 -14.64 9.34
C GLN A 222 -4.60 -15.85 8.47
N PRO A 223 -3.61 -16.40 7.74
CA PRO A 223 -3.79 -17.65 6.99
C PRO A 223 -4.18 -18.81 7.90
N LEU A 224 -5.16 -19.58 7.52
CA LEU A 224 -5.61 -20.83 8.19
C LEU A 224 -5.08 -22.08 7.52
N SER A 225 -4.55 -21.95 6.31
CA SER A 225 -3.94 -23.07 5.55
C SER A 225 -2.59 -22.62 4.98
N PRO A 226 -1.54 -23.45 5.08
CA PRO A 226 -0.26 -23.18 4.44
C PRO A 226 -0.33 -23.26 2.90
N THR A 227 -1.39 -23.85 2.34
CA THR A 227 -1.58 -24.00 0.89
C THR A 227 -2.54 -22.97 0.30
N SER A 228 -3.16 -22.12 1.13
CA SER A 228 -3.93 -20.99 0.62
C SER A 228 -2.99 -19.94 -0.01
N PRO A 229 -3.47 -19.05 -0.89
CA PRO A 229 -2.66 -17.98 -1.46
C PRO A 229 -1.95 -17.14 -0.40
N GLU A 230 -2.64 -16.82 0.69
CA GLU A 230 -2.10 -16.09 1.83
C GLU A 230 -1.07 -16.90 2.62
N GLY A 231 -1.30 -18.23 2.75
CA GLY A 231 -0.36 -19.14 3.42
C GLY A 231 0.93 -19.29 2.64
N LEU A 232 0.86 -19.47 1.33
CA LEU A 232 2.02 -19.52 0.44
C LEU A 232 2.82 -18.21 0.49
N GLU A 233 2.13 -17.08 0.53
CA GLU A 233 2.80 -15.79 0.68
C GLU A 233 3.47 -15.64 2.05
N MET A 234 2.78 -16.05 3.12
CA MET A 234 3.33 -16.04 4.48
C MET A 234 4.61 -16.89 4.57
N GLU A 235 4.68 -18.01 3.85
CA GLU A 235 5.89 -18.83 3.79
C GLU A 235 6.98 -18.16 2.98
N ARG A 236 6.64 -17.56 1.83
CA ARG A 236 7.57 -16.92 0.90
C ARG A 236 8.18 -15.63 1.45
N ALA A 237 7.36 -14.73 1.96
CA ALA A 237 7.73 -13.35 2.33
C ALA A 237 7.58 -13.05 3.82
N GLY A 238 6.80 -13.85 4.55
CA GLY A 238 6.47 -13.60 5.95
C GLY A 238 5.29 -12.64 6.12
N GLU A 239 5.22 -12.00 7.28
CA GLU A 239 4.23 -10.98 7.57
C GLU A 239 4.51 -9.71 6.78
N GLY A 240 3.48 -8.99 6.39
CA GLY A 240 3.61 -7.74 5.64
C GLY A 240 2.47 -7.48 4.67
N ILE A 241 2.65 -6.50 3.80
CA ILE A 241 1.65 -6.10 2.80
C ILE A 241 1.58 -7.15 1.70
N TYR A 242 0.39 -7.73 1.53
CA TYR A 242 0.15 -8.81 0.56
C TYR A 242 -0.51 -8.31 -0.72
N SER A 243 -1.62 -7.57 -0.60
CA SER A 243 -2.42 -7.16 -1.76
C SER A 243 -3.08 -5.80 -1.56
N VAL A 244 -3.48 -5.19 -2.66
CA VAL A 244 -4.48 -4.11 -2.67
C VAL A 244 -5.66 -4.52 -3.54
N THR A 245 -6.87 -4.31 -3.03
CA THR A 245 -8.12 -4.62 -3.73
C THR A 245 -8.87 -3.33 -4.04
N PHE A 246 -9.26 -3.15 -5.28
CA PHE A 246 -10.07 -2.04 -5.76
C PHE A 246 -11.55 -2.40 -5.86
N LYS A 247 -12.42 -1.52 -5.39
CA LYS A 247 -13.85 -1.64 -5.63
C LYS A 247 -14.17 -1.14 -7.03
N THR A 248 -14.87 -1.95 -7.80
CA THR A 248 -15.29 -1.66 -9.17
C THR A 248 -16.80 -1.78 -9.33
N LYS A 249 -17.37 -1.05 -10.30
CA LYS A 249 -18.81 -1.06 -10.58
C LYS A 249 -19.28 -2.32 -11.32
N ASP A 250 -18.42 -2.88 -12.15
CA ASP A 250 -18.74 -3.99 -13.06
C ASP A 250 -17.51 -4.87 -13.22
N LEU A 251 -17.49 -5.96 -12.47
CA LEU A 251 -16.37 -6.90 -12.43
C LEU A 251 -16.18 -7.62 -13.76
N LYS A 252 -17.27 -7.88 -14.49
CA LYS A 252 -17.20 -8.50 -15.81
C LYS A 252 -16.52 -7.58 -16.83
N ARG A 253 -16.93 -6.32 -16.89
CA ARG A 253 -16.33 -5.31 -17.76
C ARG A 253 -14.85 -5.09 -17.41
N ALA A 254 -14.53 -5.01 -16.12
CA ALA A 254 -13.15 -4.90 -15.63
C ALA A 254 -12.30 -6.11 -16.06
N SER A 255 -12.84 -7.33 -15.94
CA SER A 255 -12.18 -8.57 -16.37
C SER A 255 -11.90 -8.57 -17.89
N GLU A 256 -12.88 -8.19 -18.68
CA GLU A 256 -12.75 -8.10 -20.15
C GLU A 256 -11.64 -7.10 -20.53
N HIS A 257 -11.63 -5.93 -19.88
CA HIS A 257 -10.58 -4.94 -20.09
C HIS A 257 -9.19 -5.48 -19.74
N LEU A 258 -9.00 -6.06 -18.54
CA LEU A 258 -7.71 -6.60 -18.12
C LEU A 258 -7.20 -7.69 -19.07
N ARG A 259 -8.07 -8.61 -19.48
CA ARG A 259 -7.71 -9.64 -20.47
C ARG A 259 -7.36 -9.04 -21.83
N SER A 260 -8.03 -7.99 -22.26
CA SER A 260 -7.69 -7.26 -23.51
C SER A 260 -6.31 -6.60 -23.46
N LYS A 261 -5.81 -6.32 -22.24
CA LYS A 261 -4.46 -5.82 -21.95
C LYS A 261 -3.45 -6.94 -21.67
N GLY A 262 -3.80 -8.20 -21.96
CA GLY A 262 -2.94 -9.35 -21.79
C GLY A 262 -2.74 -9.81 -20.36
N GLN A 263 -3.54 -9.30 -19.40
CA GLN A 263 -3.42 -9.69 -18.00
C GLN A 263 -4.09 -11.05 -17.75
N ARG A 264 -3.41 -11.94 -17.03
CA ARG A 264 -4.02 -13.18 -16.52
C ARG A 264 -4.86 -12.84 -15.30
N VAL A 265 -6.14 -13.10 -15.42
CA VAL A 265 -7.13 -12.79 -14.40
C VAL A 265 -7.68 -14.09 -13.83
N VAL A 266 -7.57 -14.25 -12.53
CA VAL A 266 -8.05 -15.40 -11.76
C VAL A 266 -9.27 -14.97 -10.94
N ASP A 267 -10.31 -15.82 -10.94
CA ASP A 267 -11.44 -15.65 -10.03
C ASP A 267 -11.02 -16.09 -8.61
N ASP A 268 -11.31 -15.27 -7.63
CA ASP A 268 -10.95 -15.47 -6.23
C ASP A 268 -12.14 -15.13 -5.32
N GLU A 269 -13.06 -16.08 -5.15
CA GLU A 269 -14.22 -16.00 -4.24
C GLU A 269 -15.12 -14.78 -4.45
N GLY A 270 -15.42 -14.47 -5.72
CA GLY A 270 -16.25 -13.31 -6.09
C GLY A 270 -15.48 -11.99 -6.13
N ALA A 271 -14.18 -12.07 -6.00
CA ALA A 271 -13.24 -11.06 -6.44
C ALA A 271 -12.47 -11.58 -7.67
N MET A 272 -11.75 -10.72 -8.32
CA MET A 272 -10.90 -11.00 -9.45
C MET A 272 -9.49 -10.53 -9.11
N VAL A 273 -8.48 -11.34 -9.38
CA VAL A 273 -7.08 -11.04 -9.07
C VAL A 273 -6.23 -11.10 -10.33
N ILE A 274 -5.38 -10.10 -10.56
CA ILE A 274 -4.32 -10.18 -11.56
C ILE A 274 -3.21 -11.05 -11.01
N ASP A 275 -2.72 -11.99 -11.84
CA ASP A 275 -1.59 -12.85 -11.50
C ASP A 275 -0.36 -11.98 -11.16
N ARG A 276 0.31 -12.36 -10.08
CA ARG A 276 1.51 -11.66 -9.59
C ARG A 276 2.60 -11.51 -10.65
N GLU A 277 2.78 -12.50 -11.51
CA GLU A 277 3.79 -12.45 -12.56
C GLU A 277 3.48 -11.37 -13.58
N ASP A 278 2.21 -11.09 -13.85
CA ASP A 278 1.79 -10.03 -14.78
C ASP A 278 1.76 -8.65 -14.13
N ALA A 279 1.71 -8.59 -12.80
CA ALA A 279 1.63 -7.35 -12.01
C ALA A 279 2.95 -7.02 -11.28
N PHE A 280 4.09 -7.42 -11.81
CA PHE A 280 5.42 -7.10 -11.26
C PHE A 280 5.56 -7.41 -9.76
N GLY A 281 5.08 -8.59 -9.36
CA GLY A 281 5.16 -9.06 -7.98
C GLY A 281 4.04 -8.59 -7.06
N MET A 282 3.13 -7.75 -7.53
CA MET A 282 1.93 -7.34 -6.78
C MET A 282 0.82 -8.40 -6.87
N VAL A 283 -0.05 -8.40 -5.86
CA VAL A 283 -1.37 -9.01 -5.92
C VAL A 283 -2.39 -7.88 -5.97
N LEU A 284 -3.07 -7.74 -7.11
CA LEU A 284 -4.08 -6.69 -7.33
C LEU A 284 -5.45 -7.33 -7.47
N GLY A 285 -6.34 -7.04 -6.51
CA GLY A 285 -7.70 -7.52 -6.51
C GLY A 285 -8.69 -6.49 -7.04
N PHE A 286 -9.83 -6.98 -7.55
CA PHE A 286 -11.00 -6.19 -7.94
C PHE A 286 -12.25 -6.85 -7.40
N THR A 287 -13.19 -6.07 -6.86
CA THR A 287 -14.43 -6.59 -6.27
C THR A 287 -15.58 -5.60 -6.43
N GLU A 288 -16.81 -6.12 -6.54
CA GLU A 288 -18.02 -5.32 -6.40
C GLU A 288 -18.51 -5.28 -4.95
N ARG A 289 -17.97 -6.16 -4.10
CA ARG A 289 -18.39 -6.30 -2.71
C ARG A 289 -18.02 -5.06 -1.90
N ALA A 290 -18.96 -4.56 -1.12
CA ALA A 290 -18.69 -3.56 -0.09
C ALA A 290 -18.28 -4.27 1.21
N ILE A 291 -17.34 -3.67 1.93
CA ILE A 291 -16.98 -4.12 3.28
C ILE A 291 -18.08 -3.65 4.24
N PRO A 292 -18.65 -4.52 5.07
CA PRO A 292 -19.65 -4.13 6.05
C PRO A 292 -19.09 -3.06 7.01
N ASN A 293 -19.92 -2.07 7.32
CA ASN A 293 -19.59 -0.94 8.21
C ASN A 293 -18.41 -0.07 7.74
N ASP A 294 -17.99 -0.16 6.47
CA ASP A 294 -17.01 0.76 5.88
C ASP A 294 -17.60 2.19 5.91
N PRO A 295 -16.95 3.15 6.59
CA PRO A 295 -17.51 4.50 6.74
C PRO A 295 -17.35 5.37 5.49
N ARG A 296 -16.67 4.90 4.43
CA ARG A 296 -16.32 5.67 3.22
C ARG A 296 -17.39 5.63 2.14
#